data_08ec9eee72150d10f2a25804c8afe930
#
_entry.id   08ec9eee72150d10f2a25804c8afe930
#
_cell.length_a   1.000
_cell.length_b   1.000
_cell.length_c   1.000
_cell.angle_alpha   90.00
_cell.angle_beta   90.00
_cell.angle_gamma   90.00
#
_symmetry.space_group_name_H-M   'P 1'
#
loop_
_entity.id
_entity.type
_entity.pdbx_description
1 polymer ?
#
loop_
_entity_poly.entity_id
_entity_poly.type
_entity_poly.pdbx_seq_one_letter_code
_entity_poly.pdbx_strand_id
1 'polypeptide(L)'
;NGQGTNKMKETTYTQNVTLESKDPYIPNNFKHTEGEVNTGYVIRDTNLGNEFVWVPVKSGSFEVYVEATNSNNEILKSETKTINISELTRDIKGREANYYSSWEELEGDISDKKSIAYFKNSVVQNGGFYIGRYEMGMPGQKSGDAPVLENSAKSRNVKGTPVCIANVMPWNYIDWSQAKENLESMYNSDVQSAMLNSYARTTTLNWFMDTGILTFSELSASQSYGVYDPTREDVTVIFKGYCYGMSNSDYSTAGLAYYSDYTSISDLSMEGNAIFLIATGATTNPIKRNALNNIYDLAGNSGEWITEKANGSENHRISGGSFTDYSFAYPLMDGVGFSHSGTTGDINISSRPILY
;
A
#
# COMPACT_ATOMS: atom_id res chain seq x y z
N ASN A 1 -10.04 -16.71 58.03
CA ASN A 1 -9.51 -16.97 56.70
C ASN A 1 -9.95 -15.87 55.76
N GLY A 2 -9.30 -14.69 55.83
CA GLY A 2 -9.57 -13.59 54.92
C GLY A 2 -8.75 -13.77 53.65
N GLN A 3 -9.41 -14.08 52.54
CA GLN A 3 -8.81 -13.86 51.24
C GLN A 3 -8.78 -12.36 51.00
N GLY A 4 -7.59 -11.76 51.21
CA GLY A 4 -7.37 -10.39 50.77
C GLY A 4 -7.46 -10.31 49.27
N THR A 5 -8.46 -9.59 48.81
CA THR A 5 -8.54 -9.21 47.37
C THR A 5 -7.36 -8.30 47.10
N ASN A 6 -6.36 -8.77 46.35
CA ASN A 6 -5.29 -7.95 45.81
C ASN A 6 -5.98 -6.94 44.82
N LYS A 7 -6.15 -5.70 45.27
CA LYS A 7 -6.57 -4.63 44.38
C LYS A 7 -5.35 -4.10 43.67
N MET A 8 -5.25 -4.31 42.37
CA MET A 8 -4.38 -3.53 41.53
C MET A 8 -4.88 -2.08 41.51
N LYS A 9 -4.04 -1.16 41.93
CA LYS A 9 -4.28 0.26 41.75
C LYS A 9 -3.41 0.70 40.57
N GLU A 10 -4.06 0.91 39.45
CA GLU A 10 -3.44 1.53 38.30
C GLU A 10 -3.39 3.04 38.51
N THR A 11 -2.20 3.61 38.61
CA THR A 11 -2.02 5.05 38.65
C THR A 11 -1.54 5.50 37.28
N THR A 12 -2.45 6.04 36.47
CA THR A 12 -2.13 6.58 35.16
C THR A 12 -1.64 8.01 35.32
N TYR A 13 -0.40 8.28 35.00
CA TYR A 13 0.12 9.62 34.82
C TYR A 13 -0.14 10.03 33.37
N THR A 14 -0.98 11.04 33.17
CA THR A 14 -1.18 11.66 31.85
C THR A 14 -0.02 12.62 31.63
N GLN A 15 1.00 12.21 30.91
CA GLN A 15 1.95 13.13 30.30
C GLN A 15 1.39 13.60 28.96
N ASN A 16 1.46 14.91 28.70
CA ASN A 16 1.25 15.41 27.36
C ASN A 16 2.42 14.93 26.49
N VAL A 17 2.15 14.00 25.61
CA VAL A 17 3.16 13.50 24.67
C VAL A 17 3.07 14.34 23.40
N THR A 18 4.19 14.95 23.04
CA THR A 18 4.32 15.63 21.75
C THR A 18 4.75 14.61 20.71
N LEU A 19 3.98 14.50 19.64
CA LEU A 19 4.38 13.68 18.49
C LEU A 19 5.34 14.49 17.62
N GLU A 20 6.46 13.88 17.28
CA GLU A 20 7.53 14.52 16.51
C GLU A 20 7.70 13.85 15.15
N SER A 21 8.03 14.68 14.15
CA SER A 21 8.48 14.21 12.84
C SER A 21 9.96 13.87 12.88
N LYS A 22 10.35 12.87 12.10
CA LYS A 22 11.76 12.51 11.89
C LYS A 22 12.11 12.65 10.42
N ASP A 23 13.38 12.93 10.15
CA ASP A 23 13.90 12.92 8.79
C ASP A 23 13.85 11.50 8.20
N PRO A 24 13.67 11.37 6.88
CA PRO A 24 13.66 10.08 6.22
C PRO A 24 14.98 9.32 6.44
N TYR A 25 14.87 8.08 6.93
CA TYR A 25 16.01 7.17 6.95
C TYR A 25 16.28 6.66 5.54
N ILE A 26 17.52 6.78 5.07
CA ILE A 26 17.94 6.24 3.77
C ILE A 26 18.69 4.93 4.00
N PRO A 27 18.13 3.76 3.59
CA PRO A 27 18.80 2.47 3.75
C PRO A 27 20.08 2.38 2.93
N ASN A 28 20.98 1.46 3.29
CA ASN A 28 22.15 1.16 2.48
C ASN A 28 21.77 0.79 1.05
N ASN A 29 22.59 1.18 0.08
CA ASN A 29 22.37 1.03 -1.37
C ASN A 29 21.15 1.81 -1.92
N PHE A 30 20.57 2.72 -1.17
CA PHE A 30 19.61 3.68 -1.67
C PHE A 30 20.21 5.09 -1.68
N LYS A 31 19.63 5.94 -2.51
CA LYS A 31 19.92 7.37 -2.54
C LYS A 31 18.64 8.18 -2.76
N HIS A 32 18.59 9.36 -2.19
CA HIS A 32 17.56 10.34 -2.51
C HIS A 32 17.72 10.82 -3.95
N THR A 33 16.61 10.94 -4.68
CA THR A 33 16.61 11.32 -6.09
C THR A 33 15.79 12.56 -6.38
N GLU A 34 14.64 12.73 -5.72
CA GLU A 34 13.78 13.88 -5.96
C GLU A 34 12.75 14.06 -4.82
N GLY A 35 12.10 15.22 -4.82
CA GLY A 35 11.03 15.57 -3.89
C GLY A 35 11.50 15.88 -2.48
N GLU A 36 10.58 16.43 -1.69
CA GLU A 36 10.77 16.77 -0.28
C GLU A 36 9.79 15.93 0.56
N VAL A 37 9.94 15.91 1.88
CA VAL A 37 9.12 15.10 2.80
C VAL A 37 7.61 15.29 2.58
N ASN A 38 7.18 16.54 2.33
CA ASN A 38 5.75 16.86 2.15
C ASN A 38 5.28 16.85 0.69
N THR A 39 6.17 16.58 -0.26
CA THR A 39 5.85 16.54 -1.70
C THR A 39 6.21 15.22 -2.37
N GLY A 40 6.66 14.25 -1.57
CA GLY A 40 7.04 12.92 -2.03
C GLY A 40 8.55 12.75 -2.15
N TYR A 41 9.21 12.56 -1.01
CA TYR A 41 10.65 12.26 -0.94
C TYR A 41 10.95 10.87 -1.49
N VAL A 42 11.63 10.82 -2.63
CA VAL A 42 11.91 9.58 -3.37
C VAL A 42 13.31 9.08 -3.10
N ILE A 43 13.41 7.80 -2.76
CA ILE A 43 14.68 7.07 -2.77
C ILE A 43 14.70 6.04 -3.89
N ARG A 44 15.89 5.79 -4.41
CA ARG A 44 16.13 4.80 -5.46
C ARG A 44 17.24 3.85 -5.06
N ASP A 45 16.97 2.55 -5.21
CA ASP A 45 17.98 1.51 -5.12
C ASP A 45 19.05 1.70 -6.22
N THR A 46 20.29 1.81 -5.82
CA THR A 46 21.42 2.06 -6.74
C THR A 46 21.80 0.86 -7.59
N ASN A 47 21.37 -0.35 -7.19
CA ASN A 47 21.67 -1.59 -7.87
C ASN A 47 20.53 -2.03 -8.82
N LEU A 48 19.29 -2.02 -8.30
CA LEU A 48 18.12 -2.55 -9.01
C LEU A 48 17.28 -1.44 -9.64
N GLY A 49 17.43 -0.19 -9.20
CA GLY A 49 16.68 0.94 -9.70
C GLY A 49 15.27 1.06 -9.14
N ASN A 50 14.88 0.22 -8.19
CA ASN A 50 13.58 0.31 -7.52
C ASN A 50 13.41 1.65 -6.82
N GLU A 51 12.22 2.24 -6.90
CA GLU A 51 11.92 3.55 -6.34
C GLU A 51 10.81 3.49 -5.30
N PHE A 52 11.01 4.23 -4.21
CA PHE A 52 10.09 4.27 -3.08
C PHE A 52 9.92 5.70 -2.60
N VAL A 53 8.75 5.99 -2.04
CA VAL A 53 8.37 7.31 -1.54
C VAL A 53 8.20 7.26 -0.04
N TRP A 54 8.82 8.19 0.67
CA TRP A 54 8.68 8.33 2.11
C TRP A 54 7.30 8.84 2.49
N VAL A 55 6.66 8.14 3.41
CA VAL A 55 5.43 8.55 4.08
C VAL A 55 5.77 8.87 5.53
N PRO A 56 5.78 10.16 5.92
CA PRO A 56 6.12 10.56 7.27
C PRO A 56 5.03 10.18 8.25
N VAL A 57 5.41 9.75 9.45
CA VAL A 57 4.51 9.43 10.55
C VAL A 57 5.07 10.03 11.83
N LYS A 58 4.37 11.02 12.38
CA LYS A 58 4.76 11.56 13.68
C LYS A 58 4.57 10.49 14.74
N SER A 59 5.53 10.40 15.63
CA SER A 59 5.56 9.41 16.68
C SER A 59 6.13 9.99 17.97
N GLY A 60 5.83 9.33 19.09
CA GLY A 60 6.38 9.66 20.39
C GLY A 60 6.25 8.48 21.34
N SER A 61 6.79 8.62 22.52
CA SER A 61 6.67 7.61 23.57
C SER A 61 6.49 8.25 24.94
N PHE A 62 5.88 7.51 25.85
CA PHE A 62 5.77 7.90 27.25
C PHE A 62 5.95 6.66 28.13
N GLU A 63 6.35 6.91 29.37
CA GLU A 63 6.48 5.85 30.34
C GLU A 63 5.25 5.78 31.24
N VAL A 64 4.77 4.56 31.45
CA VAL A 64 3.71 4.25 32.39
C VAL A 64 4.32 3.43 33.53
N TYR A 65 4.19 3.95 34.73
CA TYR A 65 4.57 3.23 35.93
C TYR A 65 3.34 2.50 36.48
N VAL A 66 3.45 1.19 36.62
CA VAL A 66 2.36 0.33 37.11
C VAL A 66 2.80 -0.30 38.41
N GLU A 67 2.00 -0.13 39.44
CA GLU A 67 2.20 -0.76 40.74
C GLU A 67 1.04 -1.72 41.10
N ALA A 68 1.38 -2.89 41.60
CA ALA A 68 0.43 -3.76 42.24
C ALA A 68 0.63 -3.64 43.77
N THR A 69 -0.40 -3.23 44.49
CA THR A 69 -0.35 -3.10 45.94
C THR A 69 -1.28 -4.11 46.63
N ASN A 70 -0.95 -4.53 47.85
CA ASN A 70 -1.85 -5.30 48.71
C ASN A 70 -2.87 -4.38 49.43
N SER A 71 -3.70 -4.99 50.26
CA SER A 71 -4.73 -4.26 51.04
C SER A 71 -4.14 -3.25 52.05
N ASN A 72 -2.86 -3.33 52.36
CA ASN A 72 -2.15 -2.41 53.25
C ASN A 72 -1.42 -1.30 52.50
N ASN A 73 -1.63 -1.17 51.17
CA ASN A 73 -0.88 -0.28 50.26
C ASN A 73 0.62 -0.59 50.15
N GLU A 74 1.05 -1.78 50.49
CA GLU A 74 2.44 -2.22 50.26
C GLU A 74 2.60 -2.61 48.77
N ILE A 75 3.66 -2.12 48.11
CA ILE A 75 3.97 -2.44 46.74
C ILE A 75 4.44 -3.87 46.62
N LEU A 76 3.69 -4.71 45.97
CA LEU A 76 3.98 -6.10 45.70
C LEU A 76 4.84 -6.29 44.45
N LYS A 77 4.57 -5.47 43.46
CA LYS A 77 5.27 -5.44 42.16
C LYS A 77 5.18 -4.06 41.58
N SER A 78 6.26 -3.62 40.97
CA SER A 78 6.27 -2.40 40.17
C SER A 78 7.01 -2.65 38.86
N GLU A 79 6.53 -2.03 37.80
CA GLU A 79 7.20 -2.04 36.50
C GLU A 79 6.97 -0.72 35.77
N THR A 80 7.98 -0.29 35.02
CA THR A 80 7.84 0.83 34.08
C THR A 80 7.70 0.26 32.68
N LYS A 81 6.66 0.68 31.96
CA LYS A 81 6.43 0.30 30.56
C LYS A 81 6.53 1.53 29.67
N THR A 82 7.29 1.42 28.61
CA THR A 82 7.28 2.41 27.55
C THR A 82 6.12 2.13 26.60
N ILE A 83 5.25 3.12 26.44
CA ILE A 83 4.14 3.09 25.50
C ILE A 83 4.53 3.95 24.30
N ASN A 84 4.60 3.34 23.14
CA ASN A 84 4.82 4.04 21.88
C ASN A 84 3.46 4.44 21.26
N ILE A 85 3.38 5.66 20.74
CA ILE A 85 2.22 6.18 20.02
C ILE A 85 2.67 6.82 18.72
N SER A 86 1.80 6.79 17.73
CA SER A 86 2.07 7.41 16.42
C SER A 86 0.78 7.79 15.73
N GLU A 87 0.89 8.61 14.68
CA GLU A 87 -0.20 8.92 13.77
C GLU A 87 -0.49 7.77 12.78
N LEU A 88 0.25 6.67 12.88
CA LEU A 88 -0.02 5.47 12.08
C LEU A 88 -1.44 4.98 12.38
N THR A 89 -2.27 4.97 11.36
CA THR A 89 -3.68 4.66 11.51
C THR A 89 -4.16 3.63 10.50
N ARG A 90 -5.22 2.95 10.87
CA ARG A 90 -5.92 1.98 10.05
C ARG A 90 -7.36 2.44 9.85
N ASP A 91 -7.94 2.21 8.69
CA ASP A 91 -9.36 2.50 8.49
C ASP A 91 -10.22 1.59 9.39
N ILE A 92 -10.91 2.23 10.34
CA ILE A 92 -11.68 1.57 11.38
C ILE A 92 -13.19 1.58 11.03
N LYS A 93 -13.58 1.56 9.80
CA LYS A 93 -15.02 1.49 9.44
C LYS A 93 -15.70 0.19 9.91
N GLY A 94 -15.12 -0.53 10.88
CA GLY A 94 -15.74 -1.68 11.57
C GLY A 94 -15.94 -2.92 10.69
N ARG A 95 -15.62 -2.86 9.41
CA ARG A 95 -15.83 -3.97 8.48
C ARG A 95 -14.81 -5.10 8.66
N GLU A 96 -13.70 -4.84 9.32
CA GLU A 96 -12.55 -5.74 9.37
C GLU A 96 -12.38 -6.47 10.70
N ALA A 97 -12.97 -5.97 11.77
CA ALA A 97 -12.85 -6.58 13.10
C ALA A 97 -13.42 -8.01 13.18
N ASN A 98 -14.28 -8.38 12.21
CA ASN A 98 -14.98 -9.67 12.23
C ASN A 98 -14.20 -10.82 11.58
N TYR A 99 -13.02 -10.57 10.97
CA TYR A 99 -12.27 -11.60 10.25
C TYR A 99 -11.07 -12.13 11.00
N TYR A 100 -10.76 -11.50 12.13
CA TYR A 100 -9.68 -11.89 13.02
C TYR A 100 -10.23 -12.07 14.42
N SER A 101 -9.78 -13.10 15.12
CA SER A 101 -10.21 -13.37 16.49
C SER A 101 -9.58 -12.42 17.51
N SER A 102 -8.44 -11.83 17.16
CA SER A 102 -7.72 -10.86 18.00
C SER A 102 -6.82 -9.95 17.18
N TRP A 103 -6.32 -8.89 17.80
CA TRP A 103 -5.31 -8.00 17.21
C TRP A 103 -3.98 -8.73 16.95
N GLU A 104 -3.63 -9.68 17.82
CA GLU A 104 -2.42 -10.49 17.65
C GLU A 104 -2.51 -11.39 16.42
N GLU A 105 -3.70 -11.92 16.11
CA GLU A 105 -3.90 -12.69 14.88
C GLU A 105 -3.72 -11.82 13.64
N LEU A 106 -4.21 -10.58 13.67
CA LEU A 106 -4.08 -9.64 12.55
C LEU A 106 -2.64 -9.17 12.39
N GLU A 107 -2.04 -8.71 13.48
CA GLU A 107 -0.77 -7.99 13.45
C GLU A 107 0.43 -8.92 13.46
N GLY A 108 0.27 -10.14 13.98
CA GLY A 108 1.33 -11.12 14.10
C GLY A 108 2.31 -10.83 15.24
N ASP A 109 3.37 -11.62 15.30
CA ASP A 109 4.41 -11.49 16.33
C ASP A 109 5.40 -10.38 15.94
N ILE A 110 5.74 -9.51 16.89
CA ILE A 110 6.72 -8.43 16.70
C ILE A 110 8.14 -8.96 16.42
N SER A 111 8.44 -10.19 16.74
CA SER A 111 9.70 -10.84 16.39
C SER A 111 9.79 -11.29 14.94
N ASP A 112 8.65 -11.46 14.29
CA ASP A 112 8.58 -11.70 12.85
C ASP A 112 8.73 -10.38 12.08
N LYS A 113 9.87 -10.23 11.42
CA LYS A 113 10.21 -9.01 10.66
C LYS A 113 9.26 -8.70 9.52
N LYS A 114 8.39 -9.63 9.13
CA LYS A 114 7.37 -9.46 8.07
C LYS A 114 5.96 -9.23 8.62
N SER A 115 5.81 -9.20 9.93
CA SER A 115 4.52 -8.96 10.59
C SER A 115 4.12 -7.48 10.56
N ILE A 116 2.83 -7.22 10.67
CA ILE A 116 2.31 -5.86 10.86
C ILE A 116 2.79 -5.28 12.20
N ALA A 117 2.90 -6.10 13.26
CA ALA A 117 3.43 -5.65 14.54
C ALA A 117 4.86 -5.12 14.44
N TYR A 118 5.73 -5.82 13.71
CA TYR A 118 7.09 -5.34 13.45
C TYR A 118 7.09 -4.06 12.61
N PHE A 119 6.30 -4.00 11.54
CA PHE A 119 6.12 -2.81 10.72
C PHE A 119 5.74 -1.59 11.57
N LYS A 120 4.72 -1.71 12.42
CA LYS A 120 4.28 -0.64 13.32
C LYS A 120 5.40 -0.16 14.24
N ASN A 121 6.15 -1.07 14.82
CA ASN A 121 7.28 -0.74 15.68
C ASN A 121 8.39 0.00 14.91
N SER A 122 8.73 -0.47 13.70
CA SER A 122 9.71 0.17 12.83
C SER A 122 9.29 1.59 12.44
N VAL A 123 8.01 1.79 12.09
CA VAL A 123 7.46 3.12 11.76
C VAL A 123 7.62 4.10 12.92
N VAL A 124 7.33 3.66 14.16
CA VAL A 124 7.53 4.51 15.35
C VAL A 124 9.01 4.87 15.54
N GLN A 125 9.89 3.90 15.37
CA GLN A 125 11.33 4.11 15.53
C GLN A 125 11.91 5.05 14.48
N ASN A 126 11.49 4.89 13.23
CA ASN A 126 12.03 5.63 12.08
C ASN A 126 11.28 6.93 11.78
N GLY A 127 10.06 7.10 12.29
CA GLY A 127 9.20 8.26 12.02
C GLY A 127 8.51 8.21 10.66
N GLY A 128 8.36 7.01 10.10
CA GLY A 128 7.70 6.79 8.82
C GLY A 128 8.08 5.47 8.18
N PHE A 129 7.65 5.30 6.94
CA PHE A 129 7.93 4.14 6.10
C PHE A 129 8.02 4.58 4.64
N TYR A 130 8.48 3.68 3.79
CA TYR A 130 8.47 3.88 2.35
C TYR A 130 7.38 3.05 1.70
N ILE A 131 6.66 3.64 0.74
CA ILE A 131 5.73 2.94 -0.14
C ILE A 131 6.32 2.86 -1.55
N GLY A 132 6.11 1.77 -2.27
CA GLY A 132 6.51 1.65 -3.66
C GLY A 132 5.99 2.81 -4.49
N ARG A 133 6.88 3.49 -5.21
CA ARG A 133 6.50 4.59 -6.11
C ARG A 133 5.55 4.11 -7.20
N TYR A 134 5.70 2.86 -7.60
CA TYR A 134 4.96 2.18 -8.66
C TYR A 134 4.37 0.85 -8.17
N GLU A 135 3.39 0.35 -8.89
CA GLU A 135 2.96 -1.03 -8.76
C GLU A 135 4.13 -1.98 -9.09
N MET A 136 4.12 -3.18 -8.52
CA MET A 136 5.20 -4.13 -8.79
C MET A 136 5.16 -4.64 -10.24
N GLY A 137 6.32 -4.72 -10.87
CA GLY A 137 6.55 -5.40 -12.14
C GLY A 137 7.17 -6.77 -11.97
N MET A 138 7.17 -7.59 -13.03
CA MET A 138 7.79 -8.92 -13.03
C MET A 138 9.31 -8.85 -12.86
N PRO A 139 9.94 -9.93 -12.34
CA PRO A 139 11.39 -10.01 -12.20
C PRO A 139 12.13 -9.75 -13.50
N GLY A 140 13.21 -8.98 -13.41
CA GLY A 140 14.09 -8.73 -14.55
C GLY A 140 13.59 -7.73 -15.58
N GLN A 141 12.38 -7.21 -15.45
CA GLN A 141 11.89 -6.14 -16.31
C GLN A 141 12.72 -4.87 -16.16
N LYS A 142 12.93 -4.16 -17.25
CA LYS A 142 13.55 -2.84 -17.30
C LYS A 142 12.51 -1.81 -17.76
N SER A 143 12.73 -0.56 -17.38
CA SER A 143 11.88 0.54 -17.84
C SER A 143 11.77 0.58 -19.36
N GLY A 144 10.54 0.51 -19.86
CA GLY A 144 10.24 0.53 -21.30
C GLY A 144 10.35 -0.81 -22.01
N ASP A 145 10.67 -1.90 -21.32
CA ASP A 145 10.63 -3.23 -21.90
C ASP A 145 9.20 -3.59 -22.32
N ALA A 146 9.09 -4.25 -23.48
CA ALA A 146 7.83 -4.87 -23.87
C ALA A 146 7.41 -5.89 -22.80
N PRO A 147 6.18 -5.83 -22.30
CA PRO A 147 5.73 -6.80 -21.31
C PRO A 147 5.64 -8.18 -21.92
N VAL A 148 6.07 -9.19 -21.18
CA VAL A 148 5.80 -10.59 -21.50
C VAL A 148 4.36 -10.86 -21.09
N LEU A 149 3.44 -10.71 -22.03
CA LEU A 149 2.04 -11.01 -21.85
C LEU A 149 1.78 -12.46 -22.26
N GLU A 150 1.94 -13.37 -21.33
CA GLU A 150 1.39 -14.69 -21.51
C GLU A 150 -0.06 -14.67 -21.04
N ASN A 151 -0.97 -15.03 -21.95
CA ASN A 151 -2.43 -15.00 -21.75
C ASN A 151 -2.95 -16.05 -20.77
N SER A 152 -2.15 -16.57 -19.85
CA SER A 152 -2.61 -17.55 -18.89
C SER A 152 -2.28 -17.13 -17.45
N ALA A 153 -3.28 -17.19 -16.60
CA ALA A 153 -3.15 -16.98 -15.15
C ALA A 153 -2.04 -17.83 -14.52
N LYS A 154 -1.71 -18.98 -15.09
CA LYS A 154 -0.70 -19.91 -14.55
C LYS A 154 0.73 -19.51 -14.80
N SER A 155 1.00 -18.81 -15.87
CA SER A 155 2.38 -18.44 -16.27
C SER A 155 2.92 -17.24 -15.51
N ARG A 156 2.05 -16.42 -14.90
CA ARG A 156 2.45 -15.24 -14.15
C ARG A 156 2.45 -15.44 -12.63
N ASN A 157 1.91 -16.56 -12.14
CA ASN A 157 1.96 -16.94 -10.73
C ASN A 157 3.25 -17.69 -10.43
N VAL A 158 4.37 -16.99 -10.46
CA VAL A 158 5.70 -17.55 -10.29
C VAL A 158 6.46 -16.88 -9.15
N LYS A 159 7.42 -17.62 -8.57
CA LYS A 159 8.33 -17.07 -7.57
C LYS A 159 9.41 -16.21 -8.24
N GLY A 160 9.66 -15.04 -7.66
CA GLY A 160 10.72 -14.16 -8.11
C GLY A 160 10.72 -12.81 -7.42
N THR A 161 11.82 -12.08 -7.49
CA THR A 161 11.96 -10.76 -6.89
C THR A 161 11.33 -9.71 -7.81
N PRO A 162 10.25 -9.04 -7.39
CA PRO A 162 9.60 -8.00 -8.18
C PRO A 162 10.52 -6.80 -8.43
N VAL A 163 10.17 -6.01 -9.44
CA VAL A 163 10.73 -4.68 -9.64
C VAL A 163 9.68 -3.61 -9.29
N CYS A 164 10.13 -2.46 -8.80
CA CYS A 164 9.30 -1.28 -8.52
C CYS A 164 9.88 -0.09 -9.27
N ILE A 165 9.70 -0.08 -10.60
CA ILE A 165 10.28 0.89 -11.53
C ILE A 165 9.23 1.40 -12.51
N ALA A 166 9.46 2.60 -13.05
CA ALA A 166 8.57 3.19 -14.05
C ALA A 166 8.56 2.43 -15.38
N ASN A 167 7.47 2.58 -16.11
CA ASN A 167 7.28 2.06 -17.48
C ASN A 167 7.39 0.54 -17.58
N VAL A 168 6.90 -0.18 -16.60
CA VAL A 168 6.68 -1.63 -16.65
C VAL A 168 5.20 -1.94 -16.45
N MET A 169 4.73 -3.01 -17.08
CA MET A 169 3.35 -3.45 -16.84
C MET A 169 3.23 -4.05 -15.44
N PRO A 170 2.16 -3.71 -14.70
CA PRO A 170 1.92 -4.31 -13.39
C PRO A 170 1.93 -5.84 -13.47
N TRP A 171 2.51 -6.47 -12.46
CA TRP A 171 2.52 -7.93 -12.35
C TRP A 171 1.16 -8.45 -11.88
N ASN A 172 0.27 -8.63 -12.81
CA ASN A 172 -1.06 -9.22 -12.60
C ASN A 172 -1.05 -10.75 -12.76
N TYR A 173 -2.18 -11.43 -12.62
CA TYR A 173 -2.32 -12.88 -12.61
C TYR A 173 -1.44 -13.59 -11.55
N ILE A 174 -1.12 -12.91 -10.48
CA ILE A 174 -0.40 -13.44 -9.34
C ILE A 174 -1.36 -13.61 -8.16
N ASP A 175 -1.36 -14.76 -7.51
CA ASP A 175 -2.17 -14.96 -6.32
C ASP A 175 -1.59 -14.21 -5.10
N TRP A 176 -2.42 -14.06 -4.08
CA TRP A 176 -2.03 -13.31 -2.89
C TRP A 176 -0.80 -13.91 -2.20
N SER A 177 -0.75 -15.23 -2.06
CA SER A 177 0.35 -15.91 -1.37
C SER A 177 1.68 -15.72 -2.07
N GLN A 178 1.68 -15.86 -3.40
CA GLN A 178 2.89 -15.68 -4.19
C GLN A 178 3.30 -14.21 -4.26
N ALA A 179 2.35 -13.28 -4.39
CA ALA A 179 2.63 -11.86 -4.35
C ALA A 179 3.26 -11.46 -3.00
N LYS A 180 2.71 -11.97 -1.90
CA LYS A 180 3.24 -11.73 -0.55
C LYS A 180 4.66 -12.25 -0.41
N GLU A 181 4.92 -13.52 -0.75
CA GLU A 181 6.26 -14.13 -0.68
C GLU A 181 7.27 -13.34 -1.53
N ASN A 182 6.90 -12.98 -2.74
CA ASN A 182 7.77 -12.25 -3.66
C ASN A 182 8.13 -10.86 -3.12
N LEU A 183 7.15 -10.11 -2.60
CA LEU A 183 7.38 -8.78 -2.02
C LEU A 183 8.22 -8.85 -0.74
N GLU A 184 7.98 -9.83 0.12
CA GLU A 184 8.77 -10.04 1.34
C GLU A 184 10.23 -10.42 1.05
N SER A 185 10.49 -10.98 -0.13
CA SER A 185 11.84 -11.37 -0.55
C SER A 185 12.68 -10.25 -1.15
N MET A 186 12.08 -9.08 -1.47
CA MET A 186 12.81 -7.99 -2.14
C MET A 186 13.97 -7.45 -1.28
N TYR A 187 13.70 -7.19 0.00
CA TYR A 187 14.67 -6.65 0.95
C TYR A 187 14.49 -7.30 2.32
N ASN A 188 15.58 -7.74 2.93
CA ASN A 188 15.56 -8.48 4.19
C ASN A 188 16.83 -8.29 5.06
N SER A 189 17.57 -7.20 4.85
CA SER A 189 18.78 -6.88 5.60
C SER A 189 18.56 -5.73 6.59
N ASP A 190 19.07 -4.56 6.28
CA ASP A 190 18.93 -3.32 7.06
C ASP A 190 17.57 -2.65 6.90
N VAL A 191 16.86 -2.97 5.84
CA VAL A 191 15.46 -2.61 5.60
C VAL A 191 14.67 -3.87 5.27
N GLN A 192 13.42 -3.91 5.68
CA GLN A 192 12.49 -4.98 5.35
C GLN A 192 11.53 -4.54 4.25
N SER A 193 11.16 -5.45 3.37
CA SER A 193 10.07 -5.24 2.43
C SER A 193 8.89 -6.16 2.76
N ALA A 194 7.69 -5.69 2.50
CA ALA A 194 6.46 -6.48 2.61
C ALA A 194 5.41 -6.01 1.60
N MET A 195 4.32 -6.74 1.51
CA MET A 195 3.11 -6.32 0.82
C MET A 195 2.47 -5.13 1.56
N LEU A 196 1.87 -4.22 0.81
CA LEU A 196 1.06 -3.13 1.37
C LEU A 196 0.03 -3.67 2.37
N ASN A 197 -0.13 -2.99 3.49
CA ASN A 197 -1.13 -3.31 4.50
C ASN A 197 -2.06 -2.11 4.74
N SER A 198 -3.16 -2.32 5.46
CA SER A 198 -4.16 -1.27 5.69
C SER A 198 -3.61 -0.08 6.47
N TYR A 199 -2.68 -0.28 7.39
CA TYR A 199 -2.03 0.82 8.12
C TYR A 199 -1.21 1.71 7.19
N ALA A 200 -0.34 1.11 6.38
CA ALA A 200 0.48 1.85 5.42
C ALA A 200 -0.41 2.60 4.42
N ARG A 201 -1.44 1.93 3.90
CA ARG A 201 -2.37 2.54 2.94
C ARG A 201 -3.13 3.71 3.54
N THR A 202 -3.82 3.51 4.64
CA THR A 202 -4.65 4.56 5.26
C THR A 202 -3.80 5.76 5.71
N THR A 203 -2.62 5.49 6.26
CA THR A 203 -1.68 6.56 6.63
C THR A 203 -1.21 7.35 5.41
N THR A 204 -0.96 6.69 4.29
CA THR A 204 -0.62 7.38 3.03
C THR A 204 -1.76 8.28 2.56
N LEU A 205 -3.02 7.83 2.64
CA LEU A 205 -4.17 8.64 2.27
C LEU A 205 -4.35 9.87 3.20
N ASN A 206 -4.15 9.69 4.50
CA ASN A 206 -4.18 10.80 5.45
C ASN A 206 -3.07 11.81 5.15
N TRP A 207 -1.86 11.33 4.83
CA TRP A 207 -0.76 12.21 4.42
C TRP A 207 -1.09 13.02 3.17
N PHE A 208 -1.82 12.47 2.19
CA PHE A 208 -2.29 13.25 1.05
C PHE A 208 -3.23 14.38 1.46
N MET A 209 -4.10 14.16 2.44
CA MET A 209 -4.96 15.21 2.99
C MET A 209 -4.15 16.25 3.77
N ASP A 210 -3.23 15.83 4.60
CA ASP A 210 -2.39 16.70 5.42
C ASP A 210 -1.50 17.61 4.59
N THR A 211 -1.02 17.12 3.45
CA THR A 211 -0.22 17.90 2.49
C THR A 211 -1.08 18.71 1.52
N GLY A 212 -2.40 18.58 1.59
CA GLY A 212 -3.34 19.29 0.72
C GLY A 212 -3.33 18.82 -0.74
N ILE A 213 -2.73 17.65 -1.03
CA ILE A 213 -2.72 17.09 -2.39
C ILE A 213 -4.10 16.59 -2.80
N LEU A 214 -4.86 16.05 -1.84
CA LEU A 214 -6.26 15.67 -1.99
C LEU A 214 -7.08 16.13 -0.80
N THR A 215 -8.31 16.52 -1.06
CA THR A 215 -9.33 16.73 -0.03
C THR A 215 -10.03 15.41 0.31
N PHE A 216 -10.70 15.37 1.45
CA PHE A 216 -11.57 14.24 1.81
C PHE A 216 -12.64 13.95 0.74
N SER A 217 -13.21 15.01 0.16
CA SER A 217 -14.20 14.88 -0.91
C SER A 217 -13.62 14.22 -2.16
N GLU A 218 -12.40 14.59 -2.55
CA GLU A 218 -11.72 13.97 -3.69
C GLU A 218 -11.36 12.51 -3.41
N LEU A 219 -10.89 12.17 -2.22
CA LEU A 219 -10.64 10.79 -1.81
C LEU A 219 -11.90 9.93 -1.87
N SER A 220 -13.06 10.53 -1.56
CA SER A 220 -14.35 9.84 -1.56
C SER A 220 -14.98 9.72 -2.94
N ALA A 221 -14.61 10.59 -3.89
CA ALA A 221 -15.28 10.74 -5.17
C ALA A 221 -14.52 10.16 -6.37
N SER A 222 -13.26 9.84 -6.24
CA SER A 222 -12.32 9.20 -7.21
C SER A 222 -12.44 9.57 -8.70
N GLN A 223 -13.09 10.66 -9.05
CA GLN A 223 -13.39 11.03 -10.45
C GLN A 223 -12.26 11.75 -11.18
N SER A 224 -11.28 12.26 -10.46
CA SER A 224 -10.26 13.18 -11.01
C SER A 224 -8.84 12.64 -11.03
N TYR A 225 -8.64 11.39 -10.65
CA TYR A 225 -7.32 10.73 -10.60
C TYR A 225 -7.45 9.22 -10.79
N GLY A 226 -6.36 8.60 -11.26
CA GLY A 226 -6.28 7.17 -11.51
C GLY A 226 -6.64 6.72 -12.92
N VAL A 227 -6.38 5.46 -13.20
CA VAL A 227 -6.65 4.78 -14.47
C VAL A 227 -7.84 3.85 -14.27
N TYR A 228 -8.99 4.28 -14.75
CA TYR A 228 -10.25 3.55 -14.68
C TYR A 228 -10.86 3.36 -16.06
N ASP A 229 -11.98 2.63 -16.11
CA ASP A 229 -12.73 2.40 -17.35
C ASP A 229 -13.02 3.71 -18.10
N PRO A 230 -12.51 3.88 -19.34
CA PRO A 230 -12.63 5.10 -20.12
C PRO A 230 -14.01 5.32 -20.73
N THR A 231 -14.94 4.38 -20.63
CA THR A 231 -16.30 4.56 -21.15
C THR A 231 -17.09 5.66 -20.42
N ARG A 232 -16.50 6.22 -19.36
CA ARG A 232 -17.03 7.39 -18.67
C ARG A 232 -16.33 8.65 -19.11
N GLU A 233 -17.11 9.61 -19.54
CA GLU A 233 -16.71 10.87 -20.19
C GLU A 233 -15.79 11.78 -19.36
N ASP A 234 -15.57 11.48 -18.08
CA ASP A 234 -14.92 12.39 -17.13
C ASP A 234 -13.44 12.08 -16.84
N VAL A 235 -12.91 10.97 -17.32
CA VAL A 235 -11.55 10.54 -16.95
C VAL A 235 -10.65 10.50 -18.17
N THR A 236 -10.00 11.60 -18.47
CA THR A 236 -8.93 11.64 -19.48
C THR A 236 -7.60 11.29 -18.83
N VAL A 237 -7.14 10.07 -18.99
CA VAL A 237 -5.77 9.67 -18.64
C VAL A 237 -4.89 9.87 -19.86
N ILE A 238 -3.79 10.58 -19.69
CA ILE A 238 -2.76 10.74 -20.71
C ILE A 238 -1.56 9.90 -20.33
N PHE A 239 -1.12 9.05 -21.21
CA PHE A 239 0.02 8.17 -21.00
C PHE A 239 0.92 8.08 -22.22
N LYS A 240 2.10 7.52 -22.01
CA LYS A 240 3.09 7.21 -23.04
C LYS A 240 3.72 5.86 -22.67
N GLY A 241 3.95 5.01 -23.67
CA GLY A 241 4.54 3.69 -23.44
C GLY A 241 3.58 2.56 -23.81
N TYR A 242 3.74 1.43 -23.14
CA TYR A 242 2.91 0.26 -23.38
C TYR A 242 1.55 0.37 -22.69
N CYS A 243 0.52 -0.06 -23.41
CA CYS A 243 -0.79 -0.34 -22.84
C CYS A 243 -1.29 -1.69 -23.34
N TYR A 244 -2.15 -2.30 -22.57
CA TYR A 244 -2.82 -3.55 -22.87
C TYR A 244 -4.33 -3.29 -22.89
N GLY A 245 -4.91 -3.33 -24.08
CA GLY A 245 -6.34 -3.08 -24.28
C GLY A 245 -7.13 -4.38 -24.36
N MET A 246 -8.30 -4.39 -23.74
CA MET A 246 -9.24 -5.52 -23.77
C MET A 246 -10.61 -5.09 -24.24
N SER A 247 -11.32 -5.99 -24.94
CA SER A 247 -12.72 -5.79 -25.25
C SER A 247 -13.55 -5.81 -23.97
N ASN A 248 -14.47 -4.85 -23.86
CA ASN A 248 -15.35 -4.71 -22.68
C ASN A 248 -16.34 -5.88 -22.51
N SER A 249 -16.48 -6.76 -23.53
CA SER A 249 -17.50 -7.79 -23.52
C SER A 249 -17.05 -9.17 -23.05
N ASP A 250 -15.77 -9.49 -23.15
CA ASP A 250 -15.31 -10.85 -22.82
C ASP A 250 -13.87 -10.97 -22.32
N TYR A 251 -13.15 -9.87 -22.17
CA TYR A 251 -11.71 -9.83 -21.78
C TYR A 251 -10.78 -10.69 -22.67
N SER A 252 -11.32 -11.23 -23.78
CA SER A 252 -10.66 -12.26 -24.57
C SER A 252 -9.77 -11.73 -25.69
N THR A 253 -10.05 -10.55 -26.18
CA THR A 253 -9.29 -9.91 -27.25
C THR A 253 -8.49 -8.77 -26.67
N ALA A 254 -7.27 -9.07 -26.33
CA ALA A 254 -6.35 -8.09 -25.84
C ALA A 254 -5.30 -7.78 -26.90
N GLY A 255 -5.00 -6.51 -27.04
CA GLY A 255 -3.92 -6.03 -27.86
C GLY A 255 -2.89 -5.28 -27.05
N LEU A 256 -1.62 -5.66 -27.17
CA LEU A 256 -0.52 -4.83 -26.71
C LEU A 256 -0.25 -3.76 -27.73
N ALA A 257 -0.24 -2.51 -27.29
CA ALA A 257 0.14 -1.35 -28.11
C ALA A 257 1.22 -0.53 -27.42
N TYR A 258 2.03 0.16 -28.22
CA TYR A 258 3.04 1.09 -27.74
C TYR A 258 2.80 2.48 -28.36
N TYR A 259 2.75 3.48 -27.52
CA TYR A 259 2.59 4.87 -27.91
C TYR A 259 3.86 5.66 -27.62
N SER A 260 4.51 6.17 -28.68
CA SER A 260 5.73 6.98 -28.57
C SER A 260 5.48 8.38 -28.06
N ASP A 261 4.27 8.87 -28.25
CA ASP A 261 3.82 10.21 -27.84
C ASP A 261 2.73 10.11 -26.78
N TYR A 262 2.59 11.17 -25.98
CA TYR A 262 1.51 11.25 -25.01
C TYR A 262 0.14 11.20 -25.66
N THR A 263 -0.62 10.18 -25.34
CA THR A 263 -1.92 9.87 -25.94
C THR A 263 -2.97 9.78 -24.84
N SER A 264 -4.14 10.36 -25.10
CA SER A 264 -5.28 10.19 -24.21
C SER A 264 -5.86 8.78 -24.33
N ILE A 265 -6.25 8.16 -23.21
CA ILE A 265 -6.97 6.89 -23.26
C ILE A 265 -8.26 7.02 -24.07
N SER A 266 -8.93 8.16 -24.03
CA SER A 266 -10.13 8.43 -24.84
C SER A 266 -9.88 8.45 -26.34
N ASP A 267 -8.62 8.67 -26.76
CA ASP A 267 -8.23 8.75 -28.17
C ASP A 267 -7.74 7.40 -28.72
N LEU A 268 -7.70 6.37 -27.85
CA LEU A 268 -7.33 5.03 -28.27
C LEU A 268 -8.46 4.42 -29.09
N SER A 269 -8.31 4.45 -30.40
CA SER A 269 -9.24 3.82 -31.34
C SER A 269 -9.01 2.31 -31.43
N MET A 270 -9.34 1.57 -30.38
CA MET A 270 -9.56 0.14 -30.51
C MET A 270 -11.05 -0.10 -30.79
N GLU A 271 -11.38 -0.91 -31.80
CA GLU A 271 -12.76 -1.25 -32.15
C GLU A 271 -13.45 -1.85 -30.92
N GLY A 272 -14.50 -1.18 -30.46
CA GLY A 272 -15.25 -1.53 -29.26
C GLY A 272 -14.78 -0.74 -28.04
N ASN A 273 -15.62 -0.66 -27.03
CA ASN A 273 -15.32 -0.02 -25.74
C ASN A 273 -14.18 -0.78 -25.03
N ALA A 274 -12.95 -0.41 -25.31
CA ALA A 274 -11.78 -1.08 -24.75
C ALA A 274 -11.39 -0.45 -23.40
N ILE A 275 -11.10 -1.30 -22.45
CA ILE A 275 -10.52 -0.94 -21.15
C ILE A 275 -9.02 -1.21 -21.20
N PHE A 276 -8.22 -0.40 -20.51
CA PHE A 276 -6.79 -0.40 -20.68
C PHE A 276 -6.03 -0.50 -19.37
N LEU A 277 -5.16 -1.51 -19.30
CA LEU A 277 -4.07 -1.56 -18.32
C LEU A 277 -2.86 -0.86 -18.94
N ILE A 278 -2.26 0.08 -18.24
CA ILE A 278 -1.08 0.83 -18.71
C ILE A 278 0.16 0.48 -17.89
N ALA A 279 1.33 0.70 -18.50
CA ALA A 279 2.59 0.58 -17.77
C ALA A 279 2.62 1.59 -16.61
N THR A 280 2.94 1.12 -15.41
CA THR A 280 2.93 1.94 -14.20
C THR A 280 3.90 3.13 -14.32
N GLY A 281 3.51 4.29 -13.81
CA GLY A 281 4.32 5.51 -13.92
C GLY A 281 4.51 6.06 -15.33
N ALA A 282 3.80 5.51 -16.32
CA ALA A 282 3.85 5.99 -17.70
C ALA A 282 3.03 7.27 -17.91
N THR A 283 2.25 7.66 -16.94
CA THR A 283 1.39 8.83 -17.01
C THR A 283 2.12 10.08 -16.59
N THR A 284 2.02 11.11 -17.42
CA THR A 284 2.51 12.44 -17.07
C THR A 284 1.40 13.44 -17.34
N ASN A 285 0.48 13.55 -16.48
CA ASN A 285 -0.47 14.63 -16.67
C ASN A 285 -0.56 15.49 -15.41
N PRO A 286 -0.19 16.77 -15.47
CA PRO A 286 -0.40 17.70 -14.38
C PRO A 286 -1.89 17.95 -14.09
N ILE A 287 -2.78 17.63 -15.03
CA ILE A 287 -4.23 17.86 -14.90
C ILE A 287 -4.93 16.67 -14.28
N LYS A 288 -4.41 15.45 -14.47
CA LYS A 288 -4.97 14.21 -13.90
C LYS A 288 -3.91 13.57 -13.03
N ARG A 289 -4.14 13.58 -11.77
CA ARG A 289 -3.23 13.23 -10.71
C ARG A 289 -3.02 11.72 -10.60
N ASN A 290 -2.33 11.14 -11.57
CA ASN A 290 -1.93 9.74 -11.45
C ASN A 290 -0.73 9.58 -10.49
N ALA A 291 0.02 10.67 -10.29
CA ALA A 291 1.02 10.77 -9.25
C ALA A 291 0.51 11.66 -8.11
N LEU A 292 0.40 11.11 -6.93
CA LEU A 292 0.08 11.79 -5.69
C LEU A 292 1.32 11.79 -4.82
N ASN A 293 1.92 12.95 -4.59
CA ASN A 293 3.21 13.04 -3.86
C ASN A 293 4.23 12.02 -4.39
N ASN A 294 4.42 11.95 -5.70
CA ASN A 294 5.32 11.01 -6.39
C ASN A 294 4.94 9.52 -6.31
N ILE A 295 3.78 9.16 -5.77
CA ILE A 295 3.24 7.79 -5.82
C ILE A 295 2.30 7.68 -7.02
N TYR A 296 2.60 6.75 -7.92
CA TYR A 296 1.83 6.53 -9.15
C TYR A 296 0.81 5.40 -8.98
N ASP A 297 -0.30 5.52 -9.69
CA ASP A 297 -1.30 4.47 -9.87
C ASP A 297 -1.82 3.83 -8.57
N LEU A 298 -1.84 4.58 -7.45
CA LEU A 298 -2.41 4.13 -6.18
C LEU A 298 -3.95 4.00 -6.27
N ALA A 299 -4.52 4.59 -7.31
CA ALA A 299 -5.93 4.51 -7.64
C ALA A 299 -6.10 4.07 -9.10
N GLY A 300 -6.85 3.01 -9.33
CA GLY A 300 -7.04 2.45 -10.67
C GLY A 300 -5.81 1.72 -11.18
N ASN A 301 -5.69 1.59 -12.48
CA ASN A 301 -4.74 0.77 -13.20
C ASN A 301 -4.84 -0.70 -12.78
N SER A 302 -4.17 -1.14 -11.75
CA SER A 302 -4.36 -2.49 -11.18
C SER A 302 -4.77 -2.40 -9.72
N GLY A 303 -5.75 -3.19 -9.32
CA GLY A 303 -6.07 -3.36 -7.91
C GLY A 303 -4.87 -3.98 -7.18
N GLU A 304 -4.66 -3.60 -5.95
CA GLU A 304 -3.48 -4.02 -5.19
C GLU A 304 -3.86 -4.96 -4.06
N TRP A 305 -3.31 -6.17 -4.05
CA TRP A 305 -3.39 -7.04 -2.88
C TRP A 305 -2.86 -6.33 -1.65
N ILE A 306 -3.57 -6.44 -0.55
CA ILE A 306 -3.06 -6.06 0.77
C ILE A 306 -2.97 -7.28 1.70
N THR A 307 -2.23 -7.14 2.79
CA THR A 307 -1.91 -8.26 3.68
C THR A 307 -3.15 -8.86 4.36
N GLU A 308 -4.18 -8.05 4.57
CA GLU A 308 -5.34 -8.44 5.36
C GLU A 308 -6.32 -9.35 4.62
N LYS A 309 -6.91 -10.24 5.41
CA LYS A 309 -8.02 -11.11 4.97
C LYS A 309 -9.31 -10.31 4.76
N ALA A 310 -10.15 -10.83 3.91
CA ALA A 310 -11.52 -10.41 3.73
C ALA A 310 -12.49 -11.49 4.22
N ASN A 311 -13.73 -11.40 3.82
CA ASN A 311 -14.77 -12.33 4.20
C ASN A 311 -14.43 -13.77 3.77
N GLY A 312 -14.28 -14.66 4.74
CA GLY A 312 -13.86 -16.04 4.52
C GLY A 312 -12.34 -16.23 4.65
N SER A 313 -11.93 -17.47 4.89
CA SER A 313 -10.52 -17.81 5.20
C SER A 313 -9.57 -17.67 4.00
N GLU A 314 -10.10 -17.71 2.78
CA GLU A 314 -9.32 -17.71 1.53
C GLU A 314 -9.38 -16.38 0.77
N ASN A 315 -10.28 -15.47 1.17
CA ASN A 315 -10.38 -14.19 0.51
C ASN A 315 -9.45 -13.17 1.16
N HIS A 316 -8.75 -12.43 0.32
CA HIS A 316 -7.89 -11.32 0.72
C HIS A 316 -8.38 -10.01 0.12
N ARG A 317 -8.03 -8.93 0.76
CA ARG A 317 -8.47 -7.60 0.35
C ARG A 317 -7.63 -7.06 -0.79
N ILE A 318 -8.31 -6.23 -1.59
CA ILE A 318 -7.74 -5.49 -2.70
C ILE A 318 -8.01 -4.01 -2.44
N SER A 319 -7.07 -3.17 -2.76
CA SER A 319 -7.17 -1.72 -2.64
C SER A 319 -6.99 -1.01 -3.97
N GLY A 320 -7.49 0.20 -4.08
CA GLY A 320 -7.23 1.12 -5.19
C GLY A 320 -8.19 1.04 -6.36
N GLY A 321 -8.94 -0.04 -6.52
CA GLY A 321 -9.70 -0.33 -7.75
C GLY A 321 -8.79 -0.65 -8.93
N SER A 322 -9.34 -0.92 -10.09
CA SER A 322 -8.60 -1.33 -11.28
C SER A 322 -9.08 -0.63 -12.54
N PHE A 323 -8.37 -0.85 -13.64
CA PHE A 323 -8.75 -0.33 -14.96
C PHE A 323 -10.09 -0.87 -15.49
N THR A 324 -10.64 -1.92 -14.90
CA THR A 324 -11.96 -2.47 -15.21
C THR A 324 -13.09 -1.87 -14.38
N ASP A 325 -12.75 -1.13 -13.34
CA ASP A 325 -13.72 -0.59 -12.41
C ASP A 325 -14.20 0.80 -12.84
N TYR A 326 -15.45 1.10 -12.55
CA TYR A 326 -15.94 2.46 -12.66
C TYR A 326 -15.42 3.30 -11.50
N SER A 327 -14.93 4.49 -11.78
CA SER A 327 -14.37 5.41 -10.79
C SER A 327 -15.26 5.68 -9.57
N PHE A 328 -16.57 5.49 -9.69
CA PHE A 328 -17.53 5.65 -8.59
C PHE A 328 -17.67 4.42 -7.69
N ALA A 329 -17.35 3.24 -8.20
CA ALA A 329 -17.55 2.02 -7.45
C ALA A 329 -16.55 1.87 -6.31
N TYR A 330 -15.35 2.46 -6.47
CA TYR A 330 -14.22 2.24 -5.56
C TYR A 330 -13.40 3.50 -5.35
N PRO A 331 -13.92 4.44 -4.55
CA PRO A 331 -13.13 5.60 -4.16
C PRO A 331 -11.88 5.14 -3.43
N LEU A 332 -10.79 5.89 -3.57
CA LEU A 332 -9.51 5.59 -2.95
C LEU A 332 -9.67 5.31 -1.44
N MET A 333 -10.61 6.00 -0.79
CA MET A 333 -10.93 5.84 0.63
C MET A 333 -11.65 4.52 0.96
N ASP A 334 -12.49 4.01 0.04
CA ASP A 334 -13.25 2.77 0.25
C ASP A 334 -12.57 1.54 -0.37
N GLY A 335 -11.42 1.72 -1.01
CA GLY A 335 -10.71 0.69 -1.76
C GLY A 335 -10.23 -0.53 -0.97
N VAL A 336 -10.59 -0.64 0.31
CA VAL A 336 -10.42 -1.86 1.12
C VAL A 336 -11.69 -2.74 1.08
N GLY A 337 -12.68 -2.37 0.26
CA GLY A 337 -13.98 -3.07 0.18
C GLY A 337 -14.00 -4.30 -0.69
N PHE A 338 -13.02 -4.45 -1.61
CA PHE A 338 -12.92 -5.58 -2.50
C PHE A 338 -12.18 -6.74 -1.88
N SER A 339 -12.66 -7.92 -2.21
CA SER A 339 -11.97 -9.15 -1.87
C SER A 339 -12.02 -10.12 -3.05
N HIS A 340 -10.93 -10.80 -3.27
CA HIS A 340 -10.81 -11.87 -4.24
C HIS A 340 -10.24 -13.12 -3.57
N SER A 341 -10.49 -14.29 -4.13
CA SER A 341 -9.86 -15.52 -3.64
C SER A 341 -8.34 -15.36 -3.71
N GLY A 342 -7.67 -15.49 -2.57
CA GLY A 342 -6.22 -15.39 -2.48
C GLY A 342 -5.47 -16.52 -3.17
N THR A 343 -6.19 -17.56 -3.64
CA THR A 343 -5.65 -18.74 -4.31
C THR A 343 -5.62 -18.63 -5.83
N THR A 344 -6.17 -17.54 -6.39
CA THR A 344 -6.23 -17.31 -7.83
C THR A 344 -5.78 -15.89 -8.15
N GLY A 345 -4.89 -15.75 -9.11
CA GLY A 345 -4.53 -14.45 -9.69
C GLY A 345 -5.58 -13.96 -10.67
N ASP A 346 -5.74 -12.66 -10.78
CA ASP A 346 -6.65 -12.00 -11.71
C ASP A 346 -5.92 -10.98 -12.57
N ILE A 347 -6.48 -10.69 -13.74
CA ILE A 347 -5.92 -9.70 -14.66
C ILE A 347 -5.92 -8.30 -14.06
N ASN A 348 -6.88 -8.03 -13.18
CA ASN A 348 -7.11 -6.73 -12.56
C ASN A 348 -6.29 -6.49 -11.31
N ILE A 349 -5.53 -7.48 -10.83
CA ILE A 349 -4.93 -7.45 -9.51
C ILE A 349 -3.43 -7.64 -9.60
N SER A 350 -2.71 -6.69 -9.03
CA SER A 350 -1.27 -6.68 -8.80
C SER A 350 -0.97 -6.51 -7.32
N SER A 351 0.13 -5.89 -6.98
CA SER A 351 0.46 -5.51 -5.61
C SER A 351 1.51 -4.39 -5.58
N ARG A 352 1.78 -3.88 -4.39
CA ARG A 352 2.75 -2.81 -4.16
C ARG A 352 3.61 -3.11 -2.95
N PRO A 353 4.95 -2.90 -3.01
CA PRO A 353 5.83 -3.06 -1.87
C PRO A 353 5.76 -1.89 -0.89
N ILE A 354 6.03 -2.17 0.38
CA ILE A 354 6.43 -1.18 1.38
C ILE A 354 7.82 -1.54 1.90
N LEU A 355 8.57 -0.52 2.40
CA LEU A 355 9.86 -0.71 3.12
C LEU A 355 9.79 -0.07 4.50
N TYR A 356 10.44 -0.72 5.48
CA TYR A 356 10.49 -0.25 6.86
C TYR A 356 11.66 -0.83 7.65
#